data_f5606d151b2e8f0ae0eb96f469e6dd1a
#
_entry.id   f5606d151b2e8f0ae0eb96f469e6dd1a
#
_cell.length_a   1.000
_cell.length_b   1.000
_cell.length_c   1.000
_cell.angle_alpha   90.00
_cell.angle_beta   90.00
_cell.angle_gamma   90.00
#
_symmetry.space_group_name_H-M   'P 1'
#
loop_
_entity.id
_entity.type
_entity.pdbx_description
1 polymer ?
#
loop_
_entity_poly.entity_id
_entity_poly.type
_entity_poly.pdbx_seq_one_letter_code
_entity_poly.pdbx_strand_id
1 'polypeptide(L)'
;ECSEISMKITHGVTNLMGMVHGGMLYALADVVTGLTARADGRKYVTQSAHINFIRNVSEGTVYAKGILIRRGRSITIVRSEVTDEKGNLLADVTVDMFCLGE
;
A
#
# COMPACT_ATOMS: atom_id res chain seq x y z
N GLU A 1 -3.36 -2.76 14.73
CA GLU A 1 -3.93 -3.43 13.57
C GLU A 1 -2.98 -3.35 12.38
N CYS A 2 -2.84 -4.44 11.67
CA CYS A 2 -2.06 -4.46 10.44
C CYS A 2 -2.67 -5.48 9.47
N SER A 3 -2.36 -5.29 8.18
CA SER A 3 -2.77 -6.17 7.11
C SER A 3 -1.58 -6.39 6.18
N GLU A 4 -1.60 -7.49 5.44
CA GLU A 4 -0.56 -7.78 4.47
C GLU A 4 -1.17 -8.42 3.23
N ILE A 5 -0.72 -7.98 2.06
CA ILE A 5 -1.05 -8.60 0.79
C ILE A 5 0.22 -8.80 -0.02
N SER A 6 0.17 -9.68 -0.99
CA SER A 6 1.30 -9.92 -1.87
C SER A 6 0.86 -9.96 -3.33
N MET A 7 1.81 -9.71 -4.22
CA MET A 7 1.58 -9.77 -5.65
C MET A 7 2.80 -10.37 -6.32
N LYS A 8 2.58 -11.42 -7.12
CA LYS A 8 3.65 -11.98 -7.94
C LYS A 8 3.84 -11.09 -9.16
N ILE A 9 5.09 -10.76 -9.47
CA ILE A 9 5.41 -9.94 -10.62
C ILE A 9 5.19 -10.76 -11.88
N THR A 10 4.32 -10.24 -12.77
CA THR A 10 4.04 -10.83 -14.06
C THR A 10 4.38 -9.82 -15.15
N HIS A 11 4.39 -10.29 -16.40
CA HIS A 11 4.71 -9.43 -17.53
C HIS A 11 3.77 -8.20 -17.63
N GLY A 12 2.52 -8.35 -17.21
CA GLY A 12 1.53 -7.27 -17.28
C GLY A 12 1.72 -6.14 -16.27
N VAL A 13 2.56 -6.33 -15.24
CA VAL A 13 2.79 -5.31 -14.21
C VAL A 13 4.15 -4.64 -14.30
N THR A 14 4.92 -4.95 -15.34
CA THR A 14 6.23 -4.34 -15.54
C THR A 14 6.15 -3.20 -16.57
N ASN A 15 7.08 -2.25 -16.45
CA ASN A 15 7.21 -1.16 -17.41
C ASN A 15 8.08 -1.60 -18.60
N LEU A 16 8.36 -0.67 -19.51
CA LEU A 16 9.15 -0.95 -20.73
C LEU A 16 10.57 -1.44 -20.41
N MET A 17 11.07 -1.18 -19.22
CA MET A 17 12.39 -1.61 -18.77
C MET A 17 12.36 -2.96 -18.05
N GLY A 18 11.21 -3.62 -17.98
CA GLY A 18 11.04 -4.90 -17.30
C GLY A 18 10.92 -4.80 -15.79
N MET A 19 10.80 -3.61 -15.25
CA MET A 19 10.66 -3.40 -13.81
C MET A 19 9.20 -3.16 -13.45
N VAL A 20 8.84 -3.42 -12.18
CA VAL A 20 7.48 -3.20 -11.71
C VAL A 20 7.12 -1.73 -11.86
N HIS A 21 5.98 -1.49 -12.49
CA HIS A 21 5.48 -0.14 -12.69
C HIS A 21 5.15 0.51 -11.33
N GLY A 22 5.60 1.77 -11.12
CA GLY A 22 5.36 2.48 -9.87
C GLY A 22 3.89 2.58 -9.50
N GLY A 23 3.01 2.75 -10.49
CA GLY A 23 1.57 2.76 -10.26
C GLY A 23 1.05 1.46 -9.66
N MET A 24 1.68 0.32 -9.99
CA MET A 24 1.27 -0.97 -9.44
C MET A 24 1.71 -1.10 -7.98
N LEU A 25 2.88 -0.58 -7.62
CA LEU A 25 3.30 -0.54 -6.20
C LEU A 25 2.35 0.32 -5.38
N TYR A 26 1.95 1.46 -5.94
CA TYR A 26 0.98 2.33 -5.27
C TYR A 26 -0.37 1.64 -5.13
N ALA A 27 -0.85 0.98 -6.18
CA ALA A 27 -2.14 0.28 -6.14
C ALA A 27 -2.14 -0.80 -5.06
N LEU A 28 -1.04 -1.54 -4.93
CA LEU A 28 -0.90 -2.56 -3.90
C LEU A 28 -0.96 -1.94 -2.50
N ALA A 29 -0.25 -0.84 -2.30
CA ALA A 29 -0.28 -0.11 -1.03
C ALA A 29 -1.67 0.45 -0.74
N ASP A 30 -2.36 0.97 -1.75
CA ASP A 30 -3.71 1.52 -1.60
C ASP A 30 -4.70 0.45 -1.13
N VAL A 31 -4.62 -0.75 -1.70
CA VAL A 31 -5.49 -1.86 -1.29
C VAL A 31 -5.26 -2.23 0.17
N VAL A 32 -3.99 -2.41 0.57
CA VAL A 32 -3.69 -2.85 1.93
C VAL A 32 -4.00 -1.78 2.97
N THR A 33 -3.80 -0.50 2.65
CA THR A 33 -4.14 0.58 3.58
C THR A 33 -5.65 0.68 3.74
N GLY A 34 -6.41 0.47 2.66
CA GLY A 34 -7.86 0.43 2.73
C GLY A 34 -8.36 -0.72 3.60
N LEU A 35 -7.78 -1.90 3.45
CA LEU A 35 -8.13 -3.05 4.29
C LEU A 35 -7.85 -2.76 5.76
N THR A 36 -6.70 -2.17 6.06
CA THR A 36 -6.33 -1.82 7.44
C THR A 36 -7.30 -0.79 8.04
N ALA A 37 -7.64 0.24 7.27
CA ALA A 37 -8.58 1.26 7.75
C ALA A 37 -9.97 0.68 8.00
N ARG A 38 -10.47 -0.14 7.07
CA ARG A 38 -11.82 -0.70 7.16
C ARG A 38 -11.97 -1.82 8.19
N ALA A 39 -10.88 -2.22 8.84
CA ALA A 39 -10.93 -3.27 9.86
C ALA A 39 -11.82 -2.91 11.05
N ASP A 40 -12.15 -1.63 11.24
CA ASP A 40 -13.05 -1.18 12.31
C ASP A 40 -14.53 -1.21 11.90
N GLY A 41 -14.86 -1.67 10.69
CA GLY A 41 -16.24 -1.76 10.20
C GLY A 41 -16.81 -0.48 9.60
N ARG A 42 -16.05 0.62 9.61
CA ARG A 42 -16.51 1.88 9.03
C ARG A 42 -16.11 1.97 7.55
N LYS A 43 -16.70 2.95 6.86
CA LYS A 43 -16.42 3.18 5.44
C LYS A 43 -15.44 4.34 5.28
N TYR A 44 -14.51 4.18 4.36
CA TYR A 44 -13.44 5.15 4.17
C TYR A 44 -13.20 5.45 2.70
N VAL A 45 -12.73 6.67 2.43
CA VAL A 45 -12.17 7.05 1.14
C VAL A 45 -10.79 7.64 1.37
N THR A 46 -9.89 7.48 0.41
CA THR A 46 -8.57 8.07 0.49
C THR A 46 -8.69 9.59 0.29
N GLN A 47 -8.21 10.34 1.27
CA GLN A 47 -8.21 11.80 1.19
C GLN A 47 -6.90 12.30 0.60
N SER A 48 -5.77 11.75 1.04
CA SER A 48 -4.46 12.12 0.54
C SER A 48 -3.49 10.97 0.74
N ALA A 49 -2.42 10.96 -0.05
CA ALA A 49 -1.37 9.96 0.07
C ALA A 49 -0.03 10.58 -0.25
N HIS A 50 0.99 10.17 0.49
CA HIS A 50 2.38 10.54 0.25
C HIS A 50 3.18 9.27 -0.02
N ILE A 51 3.88 9.23 -1.15
CA ILE A 51 4.60 8.05 -1.61
C ILE A 51 6.05 8.38 -1.85
N ASN A 52 6.93 7.55 -1.32
CA ASN A 52 8.35 7.56 -1.66
C ASN A 52 8.68 6.26 -2.38
N PHE A 53 9.10 6.35 -3.63
CA PHE A 53 9.60 5.20 -4.38
C PHE A 53 11.09 5.10 -4.12
N ILE A 54 11.51 4.03 -3.49
CA ILE A 54 12.88 3.90 -2.99
C ILE A 54 13.71 3.00 -3.90
N ARG A 55 13.14 1.88 -4.35
CA ARG A 55 13.83 0.89 -5.14
C ARG A 55 12.84 0.19 -6.04
N ASN A 56 13.31 -0.34 -7.16
CA ASN A 56 12.45 -1.11 -8.06
C ASN A 56 12.90 -2.56 -8.11
N VAL A 57 12.08 -3.41 -8.73
CA VAL A 57 12.33 -4.83 -8.86
C VAL A 57 11.69 -5.32 -10.17
N SER A 58 12.25 -6.35 -10.77
CA SER A 58 11.78 -6.85 -12.07
C SER A 58 11.15 -8.24 -12.00
N GLU A 59 11.35 -8.96 -10.92
CA GLU A 59 10.83 -10.33 -10.78
C GLU A 59 10.61 -10.69 -9.32
N GLY A 60 9.94 -11.82 -9.10
CA GLY A 60 9.65 -12.32 -7.77
C GLY A 60 8.29 -11.89 -7.27
N THR A 61 8.13 -11.82 -5.97
CA THR A 61 6.90 -11.41 -5.31
C THR A 61 7.14 -10.14 -4.53
N VAL A 62 6.19 -9.22 -4.58
CA VAL A 62 6.20 -8.01 -3.75
C VAL A 62 5.13 -8.12 -2.69
N TYR A 63 5.39 -7.57 -1.53
CA TYR A 63 4.52 -7.61 -0.37
C TYR A 63 4.20 -6.19 0.07
N ALA A 64 2.94 -5.93 0.38
CA ALA A 64 2.53 -4.66 0.97
C ALA A 64 1.95 -4.94 2.34
N LYS A 65 2.46 -4.25 3.34
CA LYS A 65 1.99 -4.36 4.72
C LYS A 65 1.35 -3.05 5.12
N GLY A 66 0.13 -3.11 5.63
CA GLY A 66 -0.57 -1.94 6.14
C GLY A 66 -0.45 -1.88 7.65
N ILE A 67 -0.08 -0.71 8.15
CA ILE A 67 0.13 -0.48 9.58
C ILE A 67 -0.71 0.71 10.00
N LEU A 68 -1.59 0.51 10.98
CA LEU A 68 -2.42 1.59 11.50
C LEU A 68 -1.53 2.52 12.33
N ILE A 69 -1.48 3.79 11.93
CA ILE A 69 -0.73 4.82 12.65
C ILE A 69 -1.65 5.51 13.67
N ARG A 70 -2.83 5.92 13.21
CA ARG A 70 -3.79 6.59 14.09
C ARG A 70 -5.21 6.38 13.59
N ARG A 71 -6.10 5.98 14.48
CA ARG A 71 -7.51 5.86 14.16
C ARG A 71 -8.25 7.04 14.80
N GLY A 72 -8.72 7.94 13.95
CA GLY A 72 -9.47 9.12 14.41
C GLY A 72 -10.95 8.96 14.14
N ARG A 73 -11.72 9.96 14.57
CA ARG A 73 -13.16 10.00 14.32
C ARG A 73 -13.45 10.22 12.83
N SER A 74 -12.74 11.17 12.22
CA SER A 74 -12.93 11.52 10.81
C SER A 74 -11.78 11.08 9.94
N ILE A 75 -10.55 11.17 10.44
CA ILE A 75 -9.34 10.85 9.69
C ILE A 75 -8.62 9.67 10.34
N THR A 76 -8.32 8.67 9.55
CA THR A 76 -7.50 7.52 9.96
C THR A 76 -6.24 7.51 9.11
N ILE A 77 -5.09 7.42 9.76
CA ILE A 77 -3.79 7.44 9.09
C ILE A 77 -3.23 6.03 9.07
N VAL A 78 -2.90 5.54 7.88
CA VAL A 78 -2.35 4.21 7.68
C VAL A 78 -1.06 4.33 6.89
N ARG A 79 -0.06 3.59 7.30
CA ARG A 79 1.21 3.51 6.58
C ARG A 79 1.29 2.16 5.88
N SER A 80 1.88 2.14 4.68
CA SER A 80 2.20 0.89 4.00
C SER A 80 3.66 0.85 3.66
N GLU A 81 4.26 -0.32 3.88
CA GLU A 81 5.61 -0.63 3.43
C GLU A 81 5.50 -1.70 2.37
N VAL A 82 6.05 -1.42 1.19
CA VAL A 82 6.08 -2.37 0.08
C VAL A 82 7.51 -2.91 -0.04
N THR A 83 7.64 -4.22 0.07
CA THR A 83 8.95 -4.89 0.10
C THR A 83 9.03 -5.99 -0.95
N ASP A 84 10.27 -6.40 -1.28
CA ASP A 84 10.49 -7.55 -2.14
C ASP A 84 10.63 -8.82 -1.29
N GLU A 85 10.93 -9.95 -1.94
CA GLU A 85 11.09 -11.25 -1.26
C GLU A 85 12.24 -11.28 -0.25
N LYS A 86 13.22 -10.39 -0.43
CA LYS A 86 14.40 -10.33 0.44
C LYS A 86 14.24 -9.33 1.57
N GLY A 87 13.08 -8.67 1.65
CA GLY A 87 12.80 -7.67 2.67
C GLY A 87 13.32 -6.27 2.34
N ASN A 88 13.79 -6.02 1.11
CA ASN A 88 14.21 -4.69 0.71
C ASN A 88 13.00 -3.79 0.53
N LEU A 89 13.07 -2.58 1.08
CA LEU A 89 11.98 -1.62 0.97
C LEU A 89 11.94 -1.00 -0.43
N LEU A 90 10.82 -1.17 -1.11
CA LEU A 90 10.61 -0.67 -2.47
C LEU A 90 9.87 0.67 -2.48
N ALA A 91 8.89 0.81 -1.61
CA ALA A 91 8.11 2.04 -1.48
C ALA A 91 7.62 2.20 -0.05
N ASP A 92 7.48 3.45 0.37
CA ASP A 92 6.95 3.82 1.66
C ASP A 92 5.79 4.78 1.41
N VAL A 93 4.61 4.43 1.91
CA VAL A 93 3.37 5.16 1.62
C VAL A 93 2.67 5.51 2.92
N THR A 94 2.25 6.76 3.04
CA THR A 94 1.38 7.18 4.14
C THR A 94 0.08 7.69 3.53
N VAL A 95 -1.03 7.17 4.00
CA VAL A 95 -2.35 7.48 3.47
C VAL A 95 -3.24 8.04 4.57
N ASP A 96 -3.86 9.19 4.27
CA ASP A 96 -4.89 9.76 5.13
C ASP A 96 -6.22 9.36 4.54
N MET A 97 -7.02 8.65 5.34
CA MET A 97 -8.34 8.18 4.92
C MET A 97 -9.43 8.90 5.68
N PHE A 98 -10.42 9.36 4.94
CA PHE A 98 -11.57 10.05 5.51
C PHE A 98 -12.69 9.05 5.78
N CYS A 99 -13.22 9.08 7.00
CA CYS A 99 -14.31 8.20 7.41
C CYS A 99 -15.64 8.74 6.92
N LEU A 100 -16.35 7.95 6.13
CA LEU A 100 -17.68 8.29 5.64
C LEU A 100 -18.80 7.89 6.62
N GLY A 101 -18.44 7.15 7.66
CA GLY A 101 -19.39 6.64 8.63
C GLY A 101 -19.47 5.12 8.62
N GLU A 102 -20.45 4.59 9.31
CA GLU A 102 -20.65 3.15 9.46
C GLU A 102 -21.39 2.51 8.32
#